data_f99cc94378f6e195e583657972a3a1de
#
_entry.id   f99cc94378f6e195e583657972a3a1de
#
_cell.length_a   1.000
_cell.length_b   1.000
_cell.length_c   1.000
_cell.angle_alpha   90.00
_cell.angle_beta   90.00
_cell.angle_gamma   90.00
#
_symmetry.space_group_name_H-M   'P 1'
#
loop_
_entity.id
_entity.type
_entity.pdbx_description
1 polymer ?
#
loop_
_entity_poly.entity_id
_entity_poly.type
_entity_poly.pdbx_seq_one_letter_code
_entity_poly.pdbx_strand_id
1 'polypeptide(L)'
;MKRYRDIAGDGGSDVAGQVGAQLARLRRRLDPVRFIVAVVSGKGGVGKSTITGGLACAFALDGWRVAVLDADLNGPSMAKILGVRGARLQVGAAEVEPPAGILGIRVMSMDLLLPGDATPLVWDAPTQAEAHTCRGTMEANALREFLADTAWGALDVL
;
A
#
# COMPACT_ATOMS: atom_id res chain seq x y z
N MET A 1 27.07 -30.54 -14.83
CA MET A 1 25.96 -30.07 -13.97
C MET A 1 26.27 -28.62 -13.59
N LYS A 2 25.56 -27.63 -14.13
CA LYS A 2 25.81 -26.22 -13.83
C LYS A 2 25.47 -25.94 -12.35
N ARG A 3 26.31 -25.22 -11.64
CA ARG A 3 26.07 -24.82 -10.25
C ARG A 3 25.19 -23.58 -10.24
N TYR A 4 24.44 -23.33 -9.15
CA TYR A 4 23.57 -22.15 -8.99
C TYR A 4 24.30 -20.82 -9.28
N ARG A 5 25.61 -20.74 -8.98
CA ARG A 5 26.47 -19.59 -9.29
C ARG A 5 26.71 -19.36 -10.79
N ASP A 6 26.61 -20.42 -11.60
CA ASP A 6 26.82 -20.33 -13.03
C ASP A 6 25.57 -19.87 -13.78
N ILE A 7 24.41 -19.92 -13.09
CA ILE A 7 23.09 -19.47 -13.59
C ILE A 7 22.85 -17.99 -13.24
N ALA A 8 23.43 -17.52 -12.15
CA ALA A 8 23.29 -16.13 -11.69
C ALA A 8 24.11 -15.10 -12.52
N GLY A 9 24.93 -15.57 -13.47
CA GLY A 9 25.83 -14.73 -14.25
C GLY A 9 25.53 -14.58 -15.74
N ASP A 10 24.54 -15.29 -16.31
CA ASP A 10 24.30 -15.31 -17.75
C ASP A 10 23.00 -14.62 -18.23
N GLY A 11 22.67 -13.46 -17.68
CA GLY A 11 21.55 -12.65 -18.14
C GLY A 11 20.19 -13.06 -17.56
N GLY A 12 20.18 -13.91 -16.55
CA GLY A 12 19.00 -14.20 -15.73
C GLY A 12 18.55 -12.94 -14.98
N SER A 13 17.25 -12.82 -14.73
CA SER A 13 16.62 -11.67 -14.05
C SER A 13 17.44 -11.19 -12.85
N ASP A 14 17.92 -9.93 -12.88
CA ASP A 14 18.59 -9.26 -11.74
C ASP A 14 17.58 -8.95 -10.63
N VAL A 15 17.09 -10.01 -9.98
CA VAL A 15 16.11 -9.91 -8.89
C VAL A 15 16.66 -9.08 -7.73
N ALA A 16 17.94 -9.24 -7.41
CA ALA A 16 18.57 -8.49 -6.33
C ALA A 16 18.64 -6.98 -6.64
N GLY A 17 19.03 -6.62 -7.86
CA GLY A 17 19.02 -5.23 -8.32
C GLY A 17 17.64 -4.65 -8.39
N GLN A 18 16.63 -5.40 -8.86
CA GLN A 18 15.24 -4.96 -8.90
C GLN A 18 14.68 -4.70 -7.50
N VAL A 19 14.92 -5.59 -6.53
CA VAL A 19 14.54 -5.40 -5.12
C VAL A 19 15.26 -4.19 -4.52
N GLY A 20 16.56 -4.03 -4.81
CA GLY A 20 17.34 -2.88 -4.36
C GLY A 20 16.80 -1.55 -4.91
N ALA A 21 16.48 -1.51 -6.20
CA ALA A 21 15.88 -0.33 -6.83
C ALA A 21 14.49 0.00 -6.26
N GLN A 22 13.66 -1.01 -6.02
CA GLN A 22 12.35 -0.84 -5.39
C GLN A 22 12.47 -0.26 -3.97
N LEU A 23 13.37 -0.81 -3.15
CA LEU A 23 13.61 -0.31 -1.79
C LEU A 23 14.18 1.11 -1.78
N ALA A 24 15.04 1.45 -2.73
CA ALA A 24 15.58 2.81 -2.87
C ALA A 24 14.47 3.80 -3.27
N ARG A 25 13.55 3.40 -4.15
CA ARG A 25 12.38 4.20 -4.54
C ARG A 25 11.46 4.41 -3.35
N LEU A 26 11.13 3.36 -2.60
CA LEU A 26 10.34 3.41 -1.39
C LEU A 26 10.93 4.40 -0.35
N ARG A 27 12.22 4.29 -0.07
CA ARG A 27 12.90 5.19 0.88
C ARG A 27 12.78 6.65 0.46
N ARG A 28 13.10 6.96 -0.80
CA ARG A 28 12.97 8.33 -1.32
C ARG A 28 11.53 8.86 -1.24
N ARG A 29 10.53 7.98 -1.42
CA ARG A 29 9.12 8.37 -1.36
C ARG A 29 8.65 8.66 0.06
N LEU A 30 9.19 7.96 1.05
CA LEU A 30 8.86 8.12 2.46
C LEU A 30 9.74 9.14 3.20
N ASP A 31 10.86 9.56 2.61
CA ASP A 31 11.77 10.54 3.22
C ASP A 31 11.10 11.85 3.65
N PRO A 32 10.13 12.43 2.89
CA PRO A 32 9.41 13.63 3.30
C PRO A 32 8.31 13.40 4.35
N VAL A 33 8.12 12.16 4.81
CA VAL A 33 7.12 11.81 5.84
C VAL A 33 7.77 11.85 7.21
N ARG A 34 7.27 12.72 8.10
CA ARG A 34 7.89 12.92 9.42
C ARG A 34 7.67 11.76 10.36
N PHE A 35 6.44 11.22 10.42
CA PHE A 35 6.10 10.07 11.25
C PHE A 35 5.34 9.03 10.44
N ILE A 36 5.68 7.76 10.65
CA ILE A 36 4.94 6.61 10.13
C ILE A 36 4.39 5.83 11.32
N VAL A 37 3.07 5.69 11.37
CA VAL A 37 2.36 5.02 12.47
C VAL A 37 1.65 3.78 11.94
N ALA A 38 2.01 2.61 12.42
CA ALA A 38 1.37 1.35 12.05
C ALA A 38 0.37 0.90 13.12
N VAL A 39 -0.91 0.80 12.76
CA VAL A 39 -1.95 0.23 13.62
C VAL A 39 -2.13 -1.25 13.29
N VAL A 40 -1.67 -2.12 14.16
CA VAL A 40 -1.62 -3.57 13.93
C VAL A 40 -2.37 -4.35 15.01
N SER A 41 -2.88 -5.53 14.63
CA SER A 41 -3.51 -6.46 15.57
C SER A 41 -3.44 -7.89 15.03
N GLY A 42 -3.25 -8.84 15.91
CA GLY A 42 -3.29 -10.27 15.61
C GLY A 42 -4.70 -10.86 15.42
N LYS A 43 -5.76 -10.04 15.59
CA LYS A 43 -7.17 -10.49 15.44
C LYS A 43 -7.95 -9.57 14.53
N GLY A 44 -8.88 -10.13 13.74
CA GLY A 44 -9.89 -9.37 13.01
C GLY A 44 -10.94 -8.75 13.94
N GLY A 45 -11.62 -7.70 13.47
CA GLY A 45 -12.79 -7.13 14.14
C GLY A 45 -12.53 -6.34 15.44
N VAL A 46 -11.27 -6.05 15.80
CA VAL A 46 -10.92 -5.34 17.06
C VAL A 46 -10.91 -3.81 16.94
N GLY A 47 -11.33 -3.27 15.79
CA GLY A 47 -11.45 -1.83 15.61
C GLY A 47 -10.21 -1.13 15.04
N LYS A 48 -9.27 -1.84 14.42
CA LYS A 48 -8.07 -1.23 13.79
C LYS A 48 -8.43 -0.05 12.89
N SER A 49 -9.30 -0.26 11.91
CA SER A 49 -9.72 0.78 10.96
C SER A 49 -10.39 1.96 11.63
N THR A 50 -11.21 1.71 12.67
CA THR A 50 -11.87 2.78 13.46
C THR A 50 -10.82 3.62 14.19
N ILE A 51 -9.83 2.97 14.82
CA ILE A 51 -8.75 3.67 15.53
C ILE A 51 -7.89 4.44 14.52
N THR A 52 -7.54 3.85 13.39
CA THR A 52 -6.75 4.51 12.33
C THR A 52 -7.47 5.76 11.81
N GLY A 53 -8.76 5.62 11.47
CA GLY A 53 -9.57 6.76 11.01
C GLY A 53 -9.70 7.85 12.07
N GLY A 54 -9.93 7.47 13.33
CA GLY A 54 -10.01 8.40 14.46
C GLY A 54 -8.70 9.15 14.70
N LEU A 55 -7.56 8.47 14.68
CA LEU A 55 -6.23 9.09 14.81
C LEU A 55 -5.94 10.04 13.65
N ALA A 56 -6.22 9.61 12.41
CA ALA A 56 -6.04 10.43 11.23
C ALA A 56 -6.86 11.74 11.32
N CYS A 57 -8.12 11.63 11.73
CA CYS A 57 -8.97 12.80 11.94
C CYS A 57 -8.45 13.71 13.06
N ALA A 58 -8.00 13.14 14.19
CA ALA A 58 -7.47 13.92 15.30
C ALA A 58 -6.23 14.71 14.87
N PHE A 59 -5.27 14.08 14.22
CA PHE A 59 -4.09 14.77 13.69
C PHE A 59 -4.44 15.85 12.66
N ALA A 60 -5.40 15.58 11.76
CA ALA A 60 -5.81 16.55 10.77
C ALA A 60 -6.52 17.76 11.41
N LEU A 61 -7.32 17.56 12.46
CA LEU A 61 -7.92 18.63 13.25
C LEU A 61 -6.87 19.48 13.98
N ASP A 62 -5.77 18.88 14.39
CA ASP A 62 -4.61 19.58 14.96
C ASP A 62 -3.76 20.31 13.90
N GLY A 63 -4.18 20.30 12.62
CA GLY A 63 -3.54 21.01 11.53
C GLY A 63 -2.39 20.24 10.88
N TRP A 64 -2.23 18.94 11.15
CA TRP A 64 -1.20 18.11 10.53
C TRP A 64 -1.61 17.69 9.12
N ARG A 65 -0.62 17.54 8.25
CA ARG A 65 -0.80 16.93 6.92
C ARG A 65 -0.78 15.42 7.06
N VAL A 66 -1.92 14.80 6.83
CA VAL A 66 -2.16 13.38 7.12
C VAL A 66 -2.44 12.60 5.84
N ALA A 67 -1.87 11.42 5.74
CA ALA A 67 -2.31 10.41 4.79
C ALA A 67 -2.54 9.07 5.50
N VAL A 68 -3.32 8.21 4.86
CA VAL A 68 -3.59 6.85 5.33
C VAL A 68 -3.37 5.86 4.19
N LEU A 69 -2.56 4.83 4.44
CA LEU A 69 -2.49 3.64 3.62
C LEU A 69 -3.33 2.53 4.27
N ASP A 70 -4.34 2.05 3.55
CA ASP A 70 -5.08 0.86 3.96
C ASP A 70 -4.29 -0.40 3.59
N ALA A 71 -3.70 -1.03 4.60
CA ALA A 71 -2.90 -2.23 4.44
C ALA A 71 -3.73 -3.54 4.48
N ASP A 72 -5.04 -3.46 4.68
CA ASP A 72 -5.95 -4.60 4.57
C ASP A 72 -6.41 -4.75 3.11
N LEU A 73 -5.59 -5.42 2.30
CA LEU A 73 -5.86 -5.58 0.86
C LEU A 73 -7.11 -6.41 0.57
N ASN A 74 -7.53 -7.27 1.49
CA ASN A 74 -8.65 -8.20 1.30
C ASN A 74 -9.99 -7.68 1.82
N GLY A 75 -9.93 -6.74 2.80
CA GLY A 75 -11.11 -6.13 3.40
C GLY A 75 -10.92 -4.63 3.59
N PRO A 76 -10.55 -3.89 2.54
CA PRO A 76 -10.24 -2.47 2.67
C PRO A 76 -11.46 -1.68 3.15
N SER A 77 -11.23 -0.76 4.06
CA SER A 77 -12.31 0.01 4.68
C SER A 77 -12.03 1.51 4.81
N MET A 78 -10.77 1.92 4.67
CA MET A 78 -10.38 3.31 4.91
C MET A 78 -10.93 4.28 3.88
N ALA A 79 -11.06 3.87 2.60
CA ALA A 79 -11.68 4.70 1.57
C ALA A 79 -13.14 5.04 1.91
N LYS A 80 -13.87 4.08 2.50
CA LYS A 80 -15.24 4.29 2.97
C LYS A 80 -15.26 5.18 4.23
N ILE A 81 -14.41 4.90 5.21
CA ILE A 81 -14.36 5.62 6.49
C ILE A 81 -14.02 7.10 6.27
N LEU A 82 -13.07 7.37 5.38
CA LEU A 82 -12.57 8.73 5.11
C LEU A 82 -13.27 9.43 3.93
N GLY A 83 -14.31 8.82 3.36
CA GLY A 83 -15.21 9.45 2.39
C GLY A 83 -14.64 9.60 0.97
N VAL A 84 -13.66 8.77 0.58
CA VAL A 84 -13.09 8.77 -0.79
C VAL A 84 -13.53 7.59 -1.64
N ARG A 85 -14.46 6.79 -1.15
CA ARG A 85 -14.96 5.64 -1.89
C ARG A 85 -15.57 6.07 -3.24
N GLY A 86 -15.17 5.38 -4.31
CA GLY A 86 -15.59 5.73 -5.67
C GLY A 86 -14.80 6.89 -6.29
N ALA A 87 -13.88 7.50 -5.56
CA ALA A 87 -12.92 8.43 -6.16
C ALA A 87 -12.01 7.68 -7.12
N ARG A 88 -11.72 8.31 -8.27
CA ARG A 88 -10.77 7.75 -9.23
C ARG A 88 -9.36 8.16 -8.86
N LEU A 89 -8.46 7.19 -8.83
CA LEU A 89 -7.03 7.46 -8.72
C LEU A 89 -6.56 8.20 -9.97
N GLN A 90 -5.81 9.26 -9.78
CA GLN A 90 -5.11 9.93 -10.87
C GLN A 90 -3.76 9.27 -11.05
N VAL A 91 -3.65 8.48 -12.11
CA VAL A 91 -2.41 7.76 -12.44
C VAL A 91 -1.59 8.64 -13.37
N GLY A 92 -0.52 9.23 -12.86
CA GLY A 92 0.49 9.93 -13.64
C GLY A 92 1.47 8.96 -14.31
N ALA A 93 2.43 9.49 -15.06
CA ALA A 93 3.42 8.67 -15.77
C ALA A 93 4.35 7.86 -14.84
N ALA A 94 4.56 8.30 -13.60
CA ALA A 94 5.50 7.71 -12.65
C ALA A 94 4.93 7.56 -11.22
N GLU A 95 3.75 8.07 -10.94
CA GLU A 95 3.18 8.10 -9.59
C GLU A 95 1.65 8.18 -9.61
N VAL A 96 1.05 7.77 -8.51
CA VAL A 96 -0.39 7.77 -8.30
C VAL A 96 -0.72 8.82 -7.25
N GLU A 97 -1.59 9.77 -7.59
CA GLU A 97 -2.08 10.76 -6.62
C GLU A 97 -3.23 10.18 -5.81
N PRO A 98 -3.07 10.08 -4.48
CA PRO A 98 -4.13 9.60 -3.61
C PRO A 98 -5.21 10.69 -3.46
N PRO A 99 -6.52 10.32 -3.56
CA PRO A 99 -7.59 11.27 -3.33
C PRO A 99 -7.58 11.79 -1.89
N ALA A 100 -8.01 13.03 -1.71
CA ALA A 100 -8.22 13.64 -0.41
C ALA A 100 -9.67 13.46 0.04
N GLY A 101 -9.85 12.90 1.22
CA GLY A 101 -11.13 12.69 1.89
C GLY A 101 -11.46 13.80 2.89
N ILE A 102 -12.18 13.41 3.94
CA ILE A 102 -12.53 14.34 5.02
C ILE A 102 -11.28 15.00 5.60
N LEU A 103 -11.39 16.26 6.00
CA LEU A 103 -10.31 17.07 6.57
C LEU A 103 -9.04 17.14 5.70
N GLY A 104 -9.14 16.83 4.40
CA GLY A 104 -8.00 16.82 3.49
C GLY A 104 -7.06 15.63 3.66
N ILE A 105 -7.46 14.58 4.40
CA ILE A 105 -6.67 13.37 4.61
C ILE A 105 -6.53 12.62 3.28
N ARG A 106 -5.31 12.38 2.84
CA ARG A 106 -5.03 11.59 1.63
C ARG A 106 -5.19 10.11 1.94
N VAL A 107 -5.78 9.36 1.01
CA VAL A 107 -6.07 7.93 1.23
C VAL A 107 -5.58 7.11 0.05
N MET A 108 -4.78 6.09 0.32
CA MET A 108 -4.47 5.02 -0.62
C MET A 108 -5.03 3.71 -0.10
N SER A 109 -5.85 3.05 -0.93
CA SER A 109 -6.52 1.80 -0.57
C SER A 109 -6.74 0.96 -1.84
N MET A 110 -6.71 -0.35 -1.70
CA MET A 110 -7.06 -1.28 -2.77
C MET A 110 -8.47 -1.04 -3.31
N ASP A 111 -9.41 -0.60 -2.47
CA ASP A 111 -10.78 -0.26 -2.82
C ASP A 111 -10.89 0.80 -3.93
N LEU A 112 -9.88 1.66 -4.07
CA LEU A 112 -9.82 2.69 -5.11
C LEU A 112 -9.37 2.17 -6.48
N LEU A 113 -8.81 0.97 -6.53
CA LEU A 113 -8.36 0.30 -7.77
C LEU A 113 -9.42 -0.66 -8.31
N LEU A 114 -10.39 -1.04 -7.48
CA LEU A 114 -11.43 -1.98 -7.85
C LEU A 114 -12.61 -1.26 -8.52
N PRO A 115 -13.20 -1.82 -9.59
CA PRO A 115 -14.33 -1.21 -10.31
C PRO A 115 -15.63 -1.17 -9.51
N GLY A 116 -15.72 -1.86 -8.37
CA GLY A 116 -16.89 -1.87 -7.48
C GLY A 116 -16.76 -2.78 -6.29
N ASP A 117 -17.67 -2.60 -5.34
CA ASP A 117 -17.71 -3.22 -4.01
C ASP A 117 -17.71 -4.74 -3.98
N ALA A 118 -18.26 -5.34 -5.00
CA ALA A 118 -18.40 -6.80 -5.10
C ALA A 118 -17.30 -7.42 -5.98
N THR A 119 -16.31 -6.65 -6.40
CA THR A 119 -15.23 -7.19 -7.21
C THR A 119 -14.23 -7.92 -6.31
N PRO A 120 -14.20 -9.27 -6.36
CA PRO A 120 -13.24 -10.02 -5.57
C PRO A 120 -11.81 -9.71 -6.05
N LEU A 121 -10.90 -9.50 -5.12
CA LEU A 121 -9.48 -9.46 -5.43
C LEU A 121 -9.02 -10.89 -5.75
N VAL A 122 -8.77 -11.15 -7.02
CA VAL A 122 -8.25 -12.45 -7.47
C VAL A 122 -6.73 -12.33 -7.54
N TRP A 123 -6.05 -13.08 -6.69
CA TRP A 123 -4.60 -13.25 -6.78
C TRP A 123 -4.33 -14.42 -7.72
N ASP A 124 -3.83 -14.14 -8.92
CA ASP A 124 -3.48 -15.18 -9.89
C ASP A 124 -2.33 -16.03 -9.33
N ALA A 125 -2.66 -17.27 -8.99
CA ALA A 125 -1.68 -18.28 -8.60
C ALA A 125 -1.97 -19.56 -9.38
N PRO A 126 -0.94 -20.25 -9.89
CA PRO A 126 -1.09 -21.45 -10.73
C PRO A 126 -1.79 -22.61 -10.01
N THR A 127 -1.71 -22.67 -8.68
CA THR A 127 -2.38 -23.69 -7.86
C THR A 127 -2.92 -23.11 -6.55
N GLN A 128 -3.95 -23.75 -5.96
CA GLN A 128 -4.50 -23.34 -4.64
C GLN A 128 -3.46 -23.45 -3.50
N ALA A 129 -2.55 -24.41 -3.56
CA ALA A 129 -1.48 -24.56 -2.57
C ALA A 129 -0.46 -23.43 -2.66
N GLU A 130 -0.10 -23.00 -3.88
CA GLU A 130 0.78 -21.87 -4.13
C GLU A 130 0.10 -20.55 -3.76
N ALA A 131 -1.22 -20.42 -3.98
CA ALA A 131 -1.99 -19.26 -3.56
C ALA A 131 -1.86 -18.99 -2.05
N HIS A 132 -1.90 -20.03 -1.22
CA HIS A 132 -1.74 -19.86 0.22
C HIS A 132 -0.31 -19.51 0.64
N THR A 133 0.69 -20.11 0.00
CA THR A 133 2.10 -19.91 0.35
C THR A 133 2.64 -18.58 -0.18
N CYS A 134 2.22 -18.18 -1.39
CA CYS A 134 2.69 -16.95 -2.04
C CYS A 134 1.87 -15.71 -1.64
N ARG A 135 0.66 -15.87 -1.08
CA ARG A 135 -0.25 -14.76 -0.78
C ARG A 135 0.40 -13.67 0.07
N GLY A 136 1.03 -14.03 1.18
CA GLY A 136 1.69 -13.05 2.05
C GLY A 136 2.82 -12.28 1.35
N THR A 137 3.53 -12.95 0.43
CA THR A 137 4.56 -12.29 -0.39
C THR A 137 3.95 -11.34 -1.41
N MET A 138 2.85 -11.73 -2.05
CA MET A 138 2.12 -10.89 -3.02
C MET A 138 1.51 -9.66 -2.32
N GLU A 139 0.88 -9.84 -1.17
CA GLU A 139 0.35 -8.75 -0.34
C GLU A 139 1.46 -7.78 0.10
N ALA A 140 2.59 -8.30 0.57
CA ALA A 140 3.74 -7.48 0.95
C ALA A 140 4.33 -6.71 -0.23
N ASN A 141 4.35 -7.30 -1.43
CA ASN A 141 4.80 -6.61 -2.64
C ASN A 141 3.83 -5.51 -3.05
N ALA A 142 2.52 -5.77 -3.05
CA ALA A 142 1.50 -4.77 -3.35
C ALA A 142 1.58 -3.57 -2.38
N LEU A 143 1.77 -3.82 -1.09
CA LEU A 143 1.96 -2.74 -0.11
C LEU A 143 3.23 -1.93 -0.35
N ARG A 144 4.34 -2.58 -0.75
CA ARG A 144 5.58 -1.88 -1.12
C ARG A 144 5.37 -1.00 -2.36
N GLU A 145 4.63 -1.47 -3.34
CA GLU A 145 4.28 -0.71 -4.54
C GLU A 145 3.40 0.49 -4.18
N PHE A 146 2.36 0.32 -3.37
CA PHE A 146 1.53 1.42 -2.89
C PHE A 146 2.37 2.48 -2.16
N LEU A 147 3.28 2.06 -1.28
CA LEU A 147 4.16 2.99 -0.59
C LEU A 147 5.15 3.69 -1.53
N ALA A 148 5.67 2.99 -2.54
CA ALA A 148 6.70 3.51 -3.44
C ALA A 148 6.13 4.37 -4.58
N ASP A 149 4.92 4.05 -5.06
CA ASP A 149 4.35 4.68 -6.25
C ASP A 149 3.32 5.77 -5.94
N THR A 150 2.84 5.86 -4.69
CA THR A 150 1.92 6.92 -4.28
C THR A 150 2.66 8.24 -4.04
N ALA A 151 2.12 9.33 -4.58
CA ALA A 151 2.60 10.69 -4.39
C ALA A 151 2.20 11.23 -3.01
N TRP A 152 2.85 10.74 -1.95
CA TRP A 152 2.54 11.17 -0.58
C TRP A 152 2.81 12.66 -0.35
N GLY A 153 3.85 13.20 -0.97
CA GLY A 153 4.33 14.56 -0.71
C GLY A 153 4.89 14.71 0.70
N ALA A 154 5.02 15.94 1.16
CA ALA A 154 5.44 16.22 2.52
C ALA A 154 4.27 16.00 3.48
N LEU A 155 4.40 15.03 4.38
CA LEU A 155 3.42 14.66 5.40
C LEU A 155 4.00 14.82 6.79
N ASP A 156 3.13 15.16 7.75
CA ASP A 156 3.48 15.10 9.16
C ASP A 156 3.27 13.67 9.69
N VAL A 157 2.23 12.96 9.21
CA VAL A 157 2.00 11.55 9.56
C VAL A 157 1.40 10.73 8.40
N LEU A 158 1.85 9.49 8.25
CA LEU A 158 1.29 8.46 7.39
C LEU A 158 0.93 7.25 8.25
#